data_c9e0763ed5f05cdca3895b5396477d71
#
_entry.id   c9e0763ed5f05cdca3895b5396477d71
#
_cell.length_a   1.000
_cell.length_b   1.000
_cell.length_c   1.000
_cell.angle_alpha   90.00
_cell.angle_beta   90.00
_cell.angle_gamma   90.00
#
_symmetry.space_group_name_H-M   'P 1'
#
loop_
_entity.id
_entity.type
_entity.pdbx_description
1 polymer ?
#
loop_
_entity_poly.entity_id
_entity_poly.type
_entity_poly.pdbx_seq_one_letter_code
_entity_poly.pdbx_strand_id
1 'polypeptide(L)'
;MDLGLKDRVYVVTGATRGLGGATARELVADGAKVIVTGRDEKNVADAASALGPTAFGVAADNADPATASRLIAAARAHFGRFDGILISVGGPPPGFVADNTDEQWSAAFESVFLGAVRLARAAAAELGDGGVIGFVLSGSVHEPIPGLTISNGLRPGLAGFAKSLADELGPRGIRVVGLLPSRIDTDRLRELDGLSADPEATRAANESRIPLRRYGAPEEFGRTAAFLLSPAASYLTGIMVPVDGGMRHGF
;
A
#
# COMPACT_ATOMS: atom_id res chain seq x y z
N MET A 1 5.54 -6.33 -21.81
CA MET A 1 4.72 -7.47 -21.29
C MET A 1 3.31 -6.92 -21.16
N ASP A 2 2.32 -7.61 -21.68
CA ASP A 2 0.92 -7.27 -21.39
C ASP A 2 0.58 -7.77 -19.98
N LEU A 3 0.20 -6.87 -19.08
CA LEU A 3 -0.19 -7.19 -17.72
C LEU A 3 -1.66 -7.65 -17.62
N GLY A 4 -2.47 -7.48 -18.66
CA GLY A 4 -3.91 -7.79 -18.66
C GLY A 4 -4.73 -6.85 -17.75
N LEU A 5 -4.27 -5.61 -17.58
CA LEU A 5 -4.91 -4.61 -16.71
C LEU A 5 -6.03 -3.82 -17.39
N LYS A 6 -6.08 -3.85 -18.72
CA LYS A 6 -7.06 -3.07 -19.49
C LYS A 6 -8.48 -3.29 -18.98
N ASP A 7 -9.18 -2.20 -18.73
CA ASP A 7 -10.56 -2.14 -18.22
C ASP A 7 -10.82 -2.81 -16.85
N ARG A 8 -9.80 -3.29 -16.15
CA ARG A 8 -9.94 -3.73 -14.76
C ARG A 8 -10.06 -2.55 -13.82
N VAL A 9 -10.75 -2.73 -12.70
CA VAL A 9 -11.05 -1.68 -11.73
C VAL A 9 -10.43 -1.98 -10.38
N TYR A 10 -9.59 -1.08 -9.91
CA TYR A 10 -8.90 -1.19 -8.63
C TYR A 10 -9.25 -0.05 -7.69
N VAL A 11 -9.40 -0.36 -6.42
CA VAL A 11 -9.37 0.63 -5.34
C VAL A 11 -7.93 0.76 -4.84
N VAL A 12 -7.42 1.98 -4.76
CA VAL A 12 -6.08 2.25 -4.21
C VAL A 12 -6.22 3.23 -3.05
N THR A 13 -6.00 2.76 -1.82
CA THR A 13 -6.08 3.63 -0.65
C THR A 13 -4.76 4.40 -0.45
N GLY A 14 -4.84 5.59 0.20
CA GLY A 14 -3.67 6.45 0.37
C GLY A 14 -3.00 6.85 -0.95
N ALA A 15 -3.80 7.06 -2.01
CA ALA A 15 -3.33 7.19 -3.39
C ALA A 15 -3.18 8.64 -3.87
N THR A 16 -3.31 9.63 -2.98
CA THR A 16 -3.13 11.04 -3.37
C THR A 16 -1.66 11.41 -3.59
N ARG A 17 -0.72 10.64 -3.06
CA ARG A 17 0.74 10.82 -3.21
C ARG A 17 1.50 9.53 -2.89
N GLY A 18 2.82 9.60 -2.92
CA GLY A 18 3.71 8.52 -2.48
C GLY A 18 3.48 7.20 -3.22
N LEU A 19 3.56 6.09 -2.48
CA LEU A 19 3.52 4.73 -3.03
C LEU A 19 2.15 4.38 -3.64
N GLY A 20 1.06 4.74 -2.96
CA GLY A 20 -0.29 4.54 -3.49
C GLY A 20 -0.52 5.34 -4.76
N GLY A 21 -0.12 6.62 -4.79
CA GLY A 21 -0.24 7.46 -5.97
C GLY A 21 0.61 6.97 -7.15
N ALA A 22 1.83 6.49 -6.88
CA ALA A 22 2.67 5.88 -7.92
C ALA A 22 2.02 4.61 -8.48
N THR A 23 1.47 3.75 -7.62
CA THR A 23 0.76 2.56 -8.08
C THR A 23 -0.48 2.90 -8.92
N ALA A 24 -1.26 3.91 -8.50
CA ALA A 24 -2.42 4.35 -9.27
C ALA A 24 -2.02 4.84 -10.68
N ARG A 25 -0.91 5.57 -10.81
CA ARG A 25 -0.38 6.01 -12.12
C ARG A 25 -0.01 4.84 -13.02
N GLU A 26 0.72 3.85 -12.51
CA GLU A 26 1.13 2.68 -13.29
C GLU A 26 -0.07 1.83 -13.71
N LEU A 27 -1.06 1.63 -12.82
CA LEU A 27 -2.30 0.92 -13.15
C LEU A 27 -3.06 1.62 -14.29
N VAL A 28 -3.19 2.96 -14.24
CA VAL A 28 -3.85 3.74 -15.28
C VAL A 28 -3.05 3.72 -16.59
N ALA A 29 -1.72 3.82 -16.51
CA ALA A 29 -0.86 3.76 -17.70
C ALA A 29 -1.00 2.43 -18.46
N ASP A 30 -1.27 1.33 -17.75
CA ASP A 30 -1.53 0.01 -18.32
C ASP A 30 -3.03 -0.25 -18.61
N GLY A 31 -3.86 0.79 -18.60
CA GLY A 31 -5.25 0.76 -19.04
C GLY A 31 -6.27 0.34 -17.98
N ALA A 32 -5.90 0.26 -16.71
CA ALA A 32 -6.85 0.04 -15.62
C ALA A 32 -7.63 1.32 -15.28
N LYS A 33 -8.73 1.14 -14.56
CA LYS A 33 -9.51 2.20 -13.95
C LYS A 33 -9.31 2.17 -12.43
N VAL A 34 -9.23 3.33 -11.79
CA VAL A 34 -8.89 3.38 -10.37
C VAL A 34 -9.84 4.26 -9.56
N ILE A 35 -10.20 3.78 -8.37
CA ILE A 35 -10.75 4.63 -7.31
C ILE A 35 -9.56 5.08 -6.46
N VAL A 36 -9.29 6.38 -6.48
CA VAL A 36 -8.25 7.03 -5.68
C VAL A 36 -8.85 7.50 -4.37
N THR A 37 -8.22 7.17 -3.25
CA THR A 37 -8.70 7.63 -1.95
C THR A 37 -7.62 8.20 -1.05
N GLY A 38 -8.03 9.10 -0.19
CA GLY A 38 -7.28 9.77 0.84
C GLY A 38 -8.22 10.55 1.75
N ARG A 39 -7.72 11.15 2.82
CA ARG A 39 -8.54 11.84 3.83
C ARG A 39 -8.97 13.25 3.40
N ASP A 40 -8.12 13.94 2.68
CA ASP A 40 -8.37 15.30 2.24
C ASP A 40 -9.05 15.30 0.87
N GLU A 41 -10.24 15.91 0.80
CA GLU A 41 -11.11 15.91 -0.38
C GLU A 41 -10.46 16.60 -1.56
N LYS A 42 -9.77 17.74 -1.32
CA LYS A 42 -9.08 18.49 -2.37
C LYS A 42 -7.95 17.67 -2.97
N ASN A 43 -7.08 17.09 -2.13
CA ASN A 43 -5.98 16.26 -2.60
C ASN A 43 -6.46 15.03 -3.37
N VAL A 44 -7.60 14.45 -2.99
CA VAL A 44 -8.23 13.32 -3.69
C VAL A 44 -8.75 13.77 -5.07
N ALA A 45 -9.43 14.90 -5.14
CA ALA A 45 -9.92 15.45 -6.40
C ALA A 45 -8.77 15.81 -7.37
N ASP A 46 -7.73 16.46 -6.86
CA ASP A 46 -6.54 16.83 -7.63
C ASP A 46 -5.82 15.57 -8.17
N ALA A 47 -5.65 14.55 -7.34
CA ALA A 47 -5.01 13.29 -7.73
C ALA A 47 -5.82 12.52 -8.80
N ALA A 48 -7.13 12.44 -8.64
CA ALA A 48 -8.01 11.81 -9.63
C ALA A 48 -7.99 12.58 -10.96
N SER A 49 -8.07 13.91 -10.90
CA SER A 49 -8.00 14.78 -12.09
C SER A 49 -6.69 14.60 -12.86
N ALA A 50 -5.56 14.50 -12.15
CA ALA A 50 -4.24 14.29 -12.75
C ALA A 50 -4.11 12.92 -13.46
N LEU A 51 -4.87 11.92 -13.04
CA LEU A 51 -4.91 10.58 -13.65
C LEU A 51 -5.89 10.51 -14.85
N GLY A 52 -6.77 11.48 -15.00
CA GLY A 52 -7.70 11.57 -16.13
C GLY A 52 -9.00 10.75 -15.95
N PRO A 53 -9.71 10.48 -17.03
CA PRO A 53 -11.09 9.95 -16.98
C PRO A 53 -11.20 8.49 -16.48
N THR A 54 -10.10 7.78 -16.37
CA THR A 54 -10.02 6.42 -15.82
C THR A 54 -9.82 6.39 -14.31
N ALA A 55 -9.83 7.55 -13.66
CA ALA A 55 -9.73 7.67 -12.22
C ALA A 55 -10.94 8.41 -11.63
N PHE A 56 -11.39 7.98 -10.44
CA PHE A 56 -12.40 8.65 -9.67
C PHE A 56 -11.98 8.78 -8.20
N GLY A 57 -12.15 9.97 -7.63
CA GLY A 57 -11.72 10.29 -6.27
C GLY A 57 -12.83 10.05 -5.24
N VAL A 58 -12.51 9.44 -4.12
CA VAL A 58 -13.41 9.29 -2.97
C VAL A 58 -12.65 9.64 -1.68
N ALA A 59 -13.03 10.73 -1.04
CA ALA A 59 -12.46 11.08 0.26
C ALA A 59 -12.91 10.07 1.33
N ALA A 60 -11.94 9.44 2.00
CA ALA A 60 -12.22 8.41 2.99
C ALA A 60 -11.05 8.26 3.99
N ASP A 61 -11.40 7.94 5.24
CA ASP A 61 -10.45 7.53 6.26
C ASP A 61 -10.53 6.00 6.45
N ASN A 62 -9.40 5.31 6.44
CA ASN A 62 -9.36 3.87 6.65
C ASN A 62 -9.81 3.47 8.06
N ALA A 63 -9.75 4.37 9.04
CA ALA A 63 -10.27 4.14 10.38
C ALA A 63 -11.82 4.09 10.44
N ASP A 64 -12.51 4.75 9.49
CA ASP A 64 -13.97 4.73 9.41
C ASP A 64 -14.48 3.35 8.95
N PRO A 65 -15.32 2.65 9.75
CA PRO A 65 -15.87 1.35 9.39
C PRO A 65 -16.68 1.34 8.07
N ALA A 66 -17.26 2.47 7.68
CA ALA A 66 -18.05 2.59 6.45
C ALA A 66 -17.19 2.75 5.18
N THR A 67 -15.89 3.01 5.33
CA THR A 67 -15.00 3.28 4.18
C THR A 67 -14.99 2.12 3.17
N ALA A 68 -14.87 0.89 3.64
CA ALA A 68 -14.75 -0.27 2.78
C ALA A 68 -15.95 -0.41 1.81
N SER A 69 -17.18 -0.35 2.33
CA SER A 69 -18.39 -0.46 1.52
C SER A 69 -18.56 0.71 0.54
N ARG A 70 -18.22 1.94 0.99
CA ARG A 70 -18.28 3.14 0.15
C ARG A 70 -17.33 3.06 -1.05
N LEU A 71 -16.10 2.58 -0.84
CA LEU A 71 -15.10 2.48 -1.91
C LEU A 71 -15.47 1.43 -2.96
N ILE A 72 -15.95 0.26 -2.52
CA ILE A 72 -16.40 -0.81 -3.42
C ILE A 72 -17.65 -0.38 -4.20
N ALA A 73 -18.60 0.26 -3.52
CA ALA A 73 -19.79 0.81 -4.17
C ALA A 73 -19.42 1.88 -5.23
N ALA A 74 -18.45 2.75 -4.93
CA ALA A 74 -17.96 3.73 -5.89
C ALA A 74 -17.32 3.07 -7.12
N ALA A 75 -16.51 2.03 -6.94
CA ALA A 75 -15.91 1.28 -8.05
C ALA A 75 -16.97 0.71 -9.00
N ARG A 76 -18.00 0.11 -8.44
CA ARG A 76 -19.12 -0.45 -9.21
C ARG A 76 -19.99 0.61 -9.86
N ALA A 77 -20.31 1.70 -9.15
CA ALA A 77 -21.15 2.77 -9.67
C ALA A 77 -20.50 3.52 -10.83
N HIS A 78 -19.21 3.81 -10.75
CA HIS A 78 -18.49 4.59 -11.76
C HIS A 78 -17.94 3.75 -12.91
N PHE A 79 -17.52 2.52 -12.64
CA PHE A 79 -16.79 1.70 -13.60
C PHE A 79 -17.43 0.33 -13.87
N GLY A 80 -18.54 -0.01 -13.19
CA GLY A 80 -19.33 -1.22 -13.43
C GLY A 80 -18.74 -2.51 -12.87
N ARG A 81 -17.55 -2.47 -12.24
CA ARG A 81 -16.86 -3.67 -11.73
C ARG A 81 -15.92 -3.36 -10.56
N PHE A 82 -15.40 -4.41 -9.94
CA PHE A 82 -14.37 -4.32 -8.89
C PHE A 82 -13.48 -5.57 -8.98
N ASP A 83 -12.19 -5.40 -9.32
CA ASP A 83 -11.26 -6.50 -9.58
C ASP A 83 -10.17 -6.62 -8.52
N GLY A 84 -9.94 -5.58 -7.73
CA GLY A 84 -8.94 -5.64 -6.70
C GLY A 84 -8.79 -4.37 -5.88
N ILE A 85 -8.00 -4.48 -4.83
CA ILE A 85 -7.68 -3.37 -3.93
C ILE A 85 -6.20 -3.39 -3.57
N LEU A 86 -5.56 -2.21 -3.56
CA LEU A 86 -4.30 -1.98 -2.87
C LEU A 86 -4.57 -1.19 -1.59
N ILE A 87 -4.34 -1.83 -0.46
CA ILE A 87 -4.47 -1.23 0.86
C ILE A 87 -3.15 -0.58 1.23
N SER A 88 -3.09 0.74 1.04
CA SER A 88 -1.94 1.57 1.36
C SER A 88 -2.35 2.60 2.39
N VAL A 89 -1.67 2.62 3.52
CA VAL A 89 -1.94 3.54 4.64
C VAL A 89 -0.65 4.27 4.98
N GLY A 90 -0.72 5.55 5.28
CA GLY A 90 0.40 6.33 5.78
C GLY A 90 1.05 5.67 7.00
N GLY A 91 2.34 5.88 7.18
CA GLY A 91 3.04 5.33 8.33
C GLY A 91 2.54 5.94 9.64
N PRO A 92 2.50 5.18 10.74
CA PRO A 92 2.24 5.72 12.08
C PRO A 92 3.34 6.70 12.50
N PRO A 93 3.13 7.49 13.58
CA PRO A 93 4.17 8.35 14.13
C PRO A 93 5.48 7.58 14.38
N PRO A 94 6.64 8.16 14.07
CA PRO A 94 7.92 7.59 14.47
C PRO A 94 8.10 7.76 15.99
N GLY A 95 9.00 6.98 16.57
CA GLY A 95 9.36 7.06 17.99
C GLY A 95 9.90 5.74 18.50
N PHE A 96 10.68 5.81 19.58
CA PHE A 96 11.07 4.65 20.38
C PHE A 96 9.94 4.25 21.33
N VAL A 97 10.10 3.14 22.04
CA VAL A 97 9.07 2.58 22.91
C VAL A 97 8.57 3.60 23.95
N ALA A 98 9.48 4.38 24.53
CA ALA A 98 9.14 5.39 25.55
C ALA A 98 8.51 6.67 24.97
N ASP A 99 8.60 6.90 23.66
CA ASP A 99 8.14 8.14 23.02
C ASP A 99 6.68 8.04 22.54
N ASN A 100 6.19 6.82 22.31
CA ASN A 100 4.87 6.59 21.74
C ASN A 100 3.82 6.40 22.85
N THR A 101 2.76 7.24 22.82
CA THR A 101 1.66 7.18 23.80
C THR A 101 0.62 6.11 23.43
N ASP A 102 -0.22 5.73 24.39
CA ASP A 102 -1.33 4.80 24.18
C ASP A 102 -2.33 5.32 23.14
N GLU A 103 -2.55 6.63 23.06
CA GLU A 103 -3.42 7.27 22.08
C GLU A 103 -2.83 7.11 20.66
N GLN A 104 -1.51 7.26 20.51
CA GLN A 104 -0.84 7.05 19.23
C GLN A 104 -0.91 5.57 18.79
N TRP A 105 -0.74 4.64 19.74
CA TRP A 105 -0.93 3.22 19.49
C TRP A 105 -2.36 2.90 19.05
N SER A 106 -3.37 3.41 19.79
CA SER A 106 -4.79 3.17 19.51
C SER A 106 -5.19 3.74 18.15
N ALA A 107 -4.80 4.98 17.85
CA ALA A 107 -5.08 5.62 16.55
C ALA A 107 -4.41 4.89 15.39
N ALA A 108 -3.18 4.42 15.57
CA ALA A 108 -2.48 3.64 14.56
C ALA A 108 -3.09 2.24 14.40
N PHE A 109 -3.52 1.60 15.49
CA PHE A 109 -4.22 0.31 15.40
C PHE A 109 -5.50 0.44 14.60
N GLU A 110 -6.33 1.46 14.85
CA GLU A 110 -7.57 1.69 14.10
C GLU A 110 -7.30 1.95 12.61
N SER A 111 -6.38 2.85 12.27
CA SER A 111 -6.18 3.26 10.88
C SER A 111 -5.30 2.29 10.08
N VAL A 112 -4.22 1.77 10.67
CA VAL A 112 -3.22 0.95 9.97
C VAL A 112 -3.58 -0.53 10.01
N PHE A 113 -4.05 -1.03 11.15
CA PHE A 113 -4.33 -2.46 11.34
C PHE A 113 -5.80 -2.79 11.08
N LEU A 114 -6.70 -2.32 11.93
CA LEU A 114 -8.11 -2.69 11.86
C LEU A 114 -8.80 -2.14 10.61
N GLY A 115 -8.44 -0.93 10.17
CA GLY A 115 -8.89 -0.37 8.89
C GLY A 115 -8.49 -1.25 7.70
N ALA A 116 -7.25 -1.73 7.67
CA ALA A 116 -6.79 -2.65 6.63
C ALA A 116 -7.53 -3.99 6.67
N VAL A 117 -7.79 -4.52 7.87
CA VAL A 117 -8.57 -5.76 8.04
C VAL A 117 -10.02 -5.58 7.54
N ARG A 118 -10.66 -4.44 7.85
CA ARG A 118 -12.03 -4.12 7.37
C ARG A 118 -12.08 -4.03 5.85
N LEU A 119 -11.13 -3.33 5.23
CA LEU A 119 -11.02 -3.20 3.77
C LEU A 119 -10.82 -4.56 3.11
N ALA A 120 -9.89 -5.37 3.63
CA ALA A 120 -9.61 -6.69 3.08
C ALA A 120 -10.81 -7.65 3.21
N ARG A 121 -11.50 -7.65 4.36
CA ARG A 121 -12.70 -8.45 4.56
C ARG A 121 -13.83 -8.10 3.60
N ALA A 122 -14.08 -6.79 3.44
CA ALA A 122 -15.10 -6.33 2.51
C ALA A 122 -14.73 -6.67 1.06
N ALA A 123 -13.46 -6.48 0.67
CA ALA A 123 -12.98 -6.88 -0.64
C ALA A 123 -13.10 -8.40 -0.86
N ALA A 124 -12.75 -9.22 0.13
CA ALA A 124 -12.88 -10.67 0.06
C ALA A 124 -14.33 -11.14 -0.16
N ALA A 125 -15.31 -10.43 0.42
CA ALA A 125 -16.72 -10.73 0.22
C ALA A 125 -17.22 -10.42 -1.20
N GLU A 126 -16.62 -9.42 -1.84
CA GLU A 126 -17.12 -8.83 -3.10
C GLU A 126 -16.30 -9.22 -4.34
N LEU A 127 -15.07 -9.71 -4.16
CA LEU A 127 -14.22 -10.18 -5.26
C LEU A 127 -14.64 -11.60 -5.70
N GLY A 128 -14.56 -11.82 -7.02
CA GLY A 128 -14.68 -13.13 -7.64
C GLY A 128 -13.33 -13.71 -8.07
N ASP A 129 -13.38 -14.78 -8.87
CA ASP A 129 -12.20 -15.41 -9.47
C ASP A 129 -11.33 -14.39 -10.23
N GLY A 130 -10.02 -14.50 -10.06
CA GLY A 130 -9.04 -13.56 -10.61
C GLY A 130 -8.95 -12.23 -9.84
N GLY A 131 -9.66 -12.07 -8.72
CA GLY A 131 -9.56 -10.92 -7.84
C GLY A 131 -8.23 -10.85 -7.08
N VAL A 132 -7.85 -9.64 -6.58
CA VAL A 132 -6.61 -9.47 -5.84
C VAL A 132 -6.73 -8.47 -4.70
N ILE A 133 -6.12 -8.79 -3.57
CA ILE A 133 -5.96 -7.90 -2.41
C ILE A 133 -4.46 -7.69 -2.19
N GLY A 134 -4.00 -6.46 -2.36
CA GLY A 134 -2.63 -6.05 -2.11
C GLY A 134 -2.49 -5.24 -0.82
N PHE A 135 -1.41 -5.46 -0.09
CA PHE A 135 -1.06 -4.68 1.11
C PHE A 135 0.27 -3.97 0.91
N VAL A 136 0.31 -2.67 1.15
CA VAL A 136 1.57 -1.95 1.34
C VAL A 136 1.94 -2.05 2.82
N LEU A 137 2.94 -2.85 3.10
CA LEU A 137 3.43 -3.11 4.45
C LEU A 137 4.73 -2.31 4.73
N SER A 138 5.79 -2.99 5.15
CA SER A 138 7.09 -2.39 5.49
C SER A 138 8.15 -3.47 5.59
N GLY A 139 9.41 -3.12 5.43
CA GLY A 139 10.55 -3.98 5.80
C GLY A 139 10.49 -4.45 7.26
N SER A 140 9.78 -3.72 8.13
CA SER A 140 9.58 -4.10 9.55
C SER A 140 8.78 -5.40 9.75
N VAL A 141 8.20 -5.97 8.71
CA VAL A 141 7.61 -7.33 8.73
C VAL A 141 8.67 -8.38 9.05
N HIS A 142 9.88 -8.17 8.60
CA HIS A 142 10.97 -9.14 8.74
C HIS A 142 11.96 -8.82 9.86
N GLU A 143 12.25 -7.52 10.04
CA GLU A 143 13.17 -7.06 11.10
C GLU A 143 12.73 -5.69 11.62
N PRO A 144 12.84 -5.44 12.93
CA PRO A 144 12.46 -4.15 13.49
C PRO A 144 13.33 -3.01 12.93
N ILE A 145 12.66 -1.89 12.60
CA ILE A 145 13.33 -0.67 12.13
C ILE A 145 13.45 0.28 13.34
N PRO A 146 14.66 0.73 13.71
CA PRO A 146 14.86 1.66 14.81
C PRO A 146 14.01 2.93 14.65
N GLY A 147 13.38 3.40 15.74
CA GLY A 147 12.53 4.58 15.75
C GLY A 147 11.16 4.42 15.06
N LEU A 148 10.74 3.20 14.70
CA LEU A 148 9.43 2.93 14.10
C LEU A 148 8.63 1.91 14.92
N THR A 149 8.59 2.08 16.24
CA THR A 149 8.06 1.07 17.17
C THR A 149 6.63 0.64 16.87
N ILE A 150 5.72 1.57 16.61
CA ILE A 150 4.32 1.26 16.28
C ILE A 150 4.24 0.46 14.96
N SER A 151 5.01 0.85 13.94
CA SER A 151 5.08 0.10 12.68
C SER A 151 5.61 -1.33 12.88
N ASN A 152 6.66 -1.47 13.69
CA ASN A 152 7.26 -2.77 14.03
C ASN A 152 6.27 -3.69 14.77
N GLY A 153 5.35 -3.14 15.55
CA GLY A 153 4.30 -3.90 16.23
C GLY A 153 3.14 -4.31 15.33
N LEU A 154 2.71 -3.43 14.42
CA LEU A 154 1.47 -3.63 13.66
C LEU A 154 1.69 -4.33 12.29
N ARG A 155 2.76 -4.01 11.56
CA ARG A 155 2.96 -4.52 10.20
C ARG A 155 3.22 -6.03 10.12
N PRO A 156 3.97 -6.66 11.04
CA PRO A 156 4.11 -8.11 11.08
C PRO A 156 2.78 -8.83 11.29
N GLY A 157 1.90 -8.28 12.15
CA GLY A 157 0.55 -8.82 12.36
C GLY A 157 -0.32 -8.77 11.09
N LEU A 158 -0.23 -7.69 10.31
CA LEU A 158 -0.91 -7.60 9.02
C LEU A 158 -0.33 -8.57 7.98
N ALA A 159 0.98 -8.84 7.99
CA ALA A 159 1.57 -9.84 7.11
C ALA A 159 1.07 -11.24 7.46
N GLY A 160 0.95 -11.58 8.75
CA GLY A 160 0.35 -12.81 9.22
C GLY A 160 -1.12 -12.93 8.81
N PHE A 161 -1.90 -11.85 8.99
CA PHE A 161 -3.29 -11.77 8.52
C PHE A 161 -3.41 -11.99 7.00
N ALA A 162 -2.58 -11.30 6.21
CA ALA A 162 -2.57 -11.45 4.75
C ALA A 162 -2.23 -12.89 4.32
N LYS A 163 -1.36 -13.57 5.05
CA LYS A 163 -1.01 -14.97 4.79
C LYS A 163 -2.22 -15.89 5.04
N SER A 164 -2.88 -15.75 6.18
CA SER A 164 -4.11 -16.52 6.48
C SER A 164 -5.21 -16.25 5.43
N LEU A 165 -5.38 -14.98 5.05
CA LEU A 165 -6.37 -14.61 4.05
C LEU A 165 -6.07 -15.22 2.67
N ALA A 166 -4.79 -15.40 2.31
CA ALA A 166 -4.39 -16.05 1.08
C ALA A 166 -4.79 -17.53 1.04
N ASP A 167 -4.63 -18.23 2.17
CA ASP A 167 -5.03 -19.62 2.30
C ASP A 167 -6.56 -19.78 2.21
N GLU A 168 -7.32 -18.87 2.84
CA GLU A 168 -8.78 -18.88 2.83
C GLU A 168 -9.37 -18.55 1.45
N LEU A 169 -8.76 -17.62 0.72
CA LEU A 169 -9.29 -17.09 -0.54
C LEU A 169 -8.76 -17.82 -1.78
N GLY A 170 -7.65 -18.55 -1.66
CA GLY A 170 -7.04 -19.29 -2.76
C GLY A 170 -8.01 -20.22 -3.50
N PRO A 171 -8.85 -21.02 -2.81
CA PRO A 171 -9.87 -21.87 -3.45
C PRO A 171 -10.91 -21.11 -4.28
N ARG A 172 -11.06 -19.80 -4.05
CA ARG A 172 -11.94 -18.91 -4.81
C ARG A 172 -11.23 -18.19 -5.97
N GLY A 173 -9.96 -18.50 -6.23
CA GLY A 173 -9.14 -17.82 -7.24
C GLY A 173 -8.77 -16.38 -6.89
N ILE A 174 -8.90 -15.95 -5.63
CA ILE A 174 -8.54 -14.60 -5.19
C ILE A 174 -7.13 -14.62 -4.59
N ARG A 175 -6.27 -13.74 -5.09
CA ARG A 175 -4.88 -13.62 -4.64
C ARG A 175 -4.73 -12.58 -3.54
N VAL A 176 -3.80 -12.83 -2.62
CA VAL A 176 -3.41 -11.87 -1.58
C VAL A 176 -1.90 -11.69 -1.64
N VAL A 177 -1.45 -10.45 -1.77
CA VAL A 177 -0.04 -10.11 -1.94
C VAL A 177 0.36 -8.96 -1.02
N GLY A 178 1.57 -8.98 -0.50
CA GLY A 178 2.17 -7.91 0.29
C GLY A 178 3.39 -7.31 -0.39
N LEU A 179 3.56 -6.00 -0.29
CA LEU A 179 4.75 -5.29 -0.73
C LEU A 179 5.43 -4.69 0.51
N LEU A 180 6.72 -4.90 0.60
CA LEU A 180 7.55 -4.45 1.73
C LEU A 180 8.52 -3.36 1.24
N PRO A 181 8.06 -2.10 1.11
CA PRO A 181 8.96 -1.01 0.77
C PRO A 181 9.97 -0.76 1.89
N SER A 182 11.17 -0.32 1.50
CA SER A 182 12.17 0.23 2.41
C SER A 182 12.41 1.70 2.06
N ARG A 183 13.58 2.07 1.59
CA ARG A 183 13.98 3.44 1.28
C ARG A 183 13.53 3.86 -0.12
N ILE A 184 12.24 4.19 -0.27
CA ILE A 184 11.66 4.76 -1.50
C ILE A 184 11.49 6.27 -1.30
N ASP A 185 11.99 7.09 -2.23
CA ASP A 185 12.05 8.55 -2.16
C ASP A 185 10.67 9.19 -2.26
N THR A 186 9.91 9.12 -1.17
CA THR A 186 8.60 9.75 -1.00
C THR A 186 8.70 10.93 -0.03
N ASP A 187 7.69 11.82 -0.03
CA ASP A 187 7.60 12.90 0.96
C ASP A 187 7.72 12.37 2.39
N ARG A 188 7.07 11.23 2.68
CA ARG A 188 7.15 10.59 4.00
C ARG A 188 8.59 10.21 4.37
N LEU A 189 9.38 9.70 3.44
CA LEU A 189 10.77 9.36 3.72
C LEU A 189 11.62 10.61 3.92
N ARG A 190 11.39 11.66 3.12
CA ARG A 190 12.06 12.96 3.29
C ARG A 190 11.72 13.61 4.64
N GLU A 191 10.45 13.52 5.08
CA GLU A 191 10.05 13.93 6.43
C GLU A 191 10.82 13.16 7.51
N LEU A 192 10.97 11.85 7.38
CA LEU A 192 11.71 11.01 8.35
C LEU A 192 13.21 11.34 8.37
N ASP A 193 13.85 11.48 7.21
CA ASP A 193 15.25 11.85 7.11
C ASP A 193 15.48 13.26 7.66
N GLY A 194 14.51 14.17 7.46
CA GLY A 194 14.50 15.54 7.99
C GLY A 194 14.41 15.67 9.52
N LEU A 195 14.06 14.59 10.23
CA LEU A 195 14.09 14.57 11.71
C LEU A 195 15.51 14.43 12.28
N SER A 196 16.51 14.11 11.43
CA SER A 196 17.90 14.03 11.86
C SER A 196 18.55 15.40 11.89
N ALA A 197 19.65 15.52 12.66
CA ALA A 197 20.43 16.76 12.73
C ALA A 197 21.10 17.11 11.38
N ASP A 198 21.38 16.12 10.54
CA ASP A 198 21.95 16.25 9.21
C ASP A 198 21.24 15.29 8.25
N PRO A 199 20.20 15.76 7.53
CA PRO A 199 19.43 14.95 6.59
C PRO A 199 20.27 14.42 5.41
N GLU A 200 21.24 15.17 4.92
CA GLU A 200 22.08 14.76 3.79
C GLU A 200 23.03 13.65 4.19
N ALA A 201 23.72 13.78 5.33
CA ALA A 201 24.56 12.73 5.89
C ALA A 201 23.74 11.47 6.22
N THR A 202 22.51 11.65 6.73
CA THR A 202 21.58 10.54 7.01
C THR A 202 21.19 9.82 5.73
N ARG A 203 20.88 10.55 4.68
CA ARG A 203 20.58 9.97 3.36
C ARG A 203 21.78 9.21 2.81
N ALA A 204 22.96 9.80 2.79
CA ALA A 204 24.17 9.18 2.30
C ALA A 204 24.51 7.89 3.09
N ALA A 205 24.37 7.91 4.41
CA ALA A 205 24.56 6.74 5.25
C ALA A 205 23.54 5.63 4.95
N ASN A 206 22.28 5.98 4.72
CA ASN A 206 21.26 5.03 4.31
C ASN A 206 21.56 4.42 2.93
N GLU A 207 21.91 5.26 1.94
CA GLU A 207 22.24 4.82 0.58
C GLU A 207 23.46 3.89 0.56
N SER A 208 24.45 4.13 1.42
CA SER A 208 25.64 3.27 1.54
C SER A 208 25.31 1.85 2.03
N ARG A 209 24.18 1.66 2.71
CA ARG A 209 23.72 0.35 3.22
C ARG A 209 22.84 -0.40 2.20
N ILE A 210 22.34 0.28 1.18
CA ILE A 210 21.53 -0.32 0.12
C ILE A 210 22.49 -0.89 -0.95
N PRO A 211 22.41 -2.16 -1.36
CA PRO A 211 23.22 -2.70 -2.44
C PRO A 211 23.18 -1.89 -3.72
N LEU A 212 22.01 -1.37 -4.13
CA LEU A 212 21.84 -0.49 -5.30
C LEU A 212 22.35 0.94 -5.08
N ARG A 213 22.85 1.29 -3.86
CA ARG A 213 23.49 2.57 -3.51
C ARG A 213 22.64 3.81 -3.77
N ARG A 214 21.34 3.70 -3.77
CA ARG A 214 20.39 4.79 -3.91
C ARG A 214 19.06 4.46 -3.27
N TYR A 215 18.25 5.46 -3.01
CA TYR A 215 16.83 5.27 -2.76
C TYR A 215 16.12 4.83 -4.03
N GLY A 216 15.06 4.03 -3.89
CA GLY A 216 14.17 3.67 -4.98
C GLY A 216 13.27 4.87 -5.35
N ALA A 217 12.90 4.97 -6.63
CA ALA A 217 11.88 5.91 -7.06
C ALA A 217 10.47 5.35 -6.76
N PRO A 218 9.46 6.21 -6.45
CA PRO A 218 8.08 5.76 -6.27
C PRO A 218 7.53 4.97 -7.45
N GLU A 219 7.94 5.27 -8.66
CA GLU A 219 7.55 4.59 -9.90
C GLU A 219 8.07 3.15 -9.95
N GLU A 220 9.25 2.87 -9.40
CA GLU A 220 9.80 1.52 -9.31
C GLU A 220 8.93 0.63 -8.40
N PHE A 221 8.46 1.20 -7.28
CA PHE A 221 7.47 0.56 -6.42
C PHE A 221 6.13 0.37 -7.15
N GLY A 222 5.65 1.41 -7.82
CA GLY A 222 4.39 1.41 -8.57
C GLY A 222 4.33 0.30 -9.61
N ARG A 223 5.39 0.12 -10.41
CA ARG A 223 5.50 -0.96 -11.41
C ARG A 223 5.46 -2.34 -10.78
N THR A 224 6.18 -2.54 -9.67
CA THR A 224 6.13 -3.80 -8.93
C THR A 224 4.72 -4.07 -8.40
N ALA A 225 4.06 -3.06 -7.85
CA ALA A 225 2.70 -3.17 -7.36
C ALA A 225 1.70 -3.46 -8.49
N ALA A 226 1.79 -2.76 -9.62
CA ALA A 226 0.94 -2.99 -10.79
C ALA A 226 1.10 -4.43 -11.32
N PHE A 227 2.33 -4.93 -11.42
CA PHE A 227 2.57 -6.33 -11.79
C PHE A 227 1.91 -7.30 -10.80
N LEU A 228 2.13 -7.14 -9.49
CA LEU A 228 1.56 -8.05 -8.48
C LEU A 228 0.04 -8.02 -8.42
N LEU A 229 -0.57 -6.86 -8.71
CA LEU A 229 -2.02 -6.71 -8.79
C LEU A 229 -2.60 -7.24 -10.10
N SER A 230 -1.79 -7.43 -11.13
CA SER A 230 -2.22 -7.80 -12.47
C SER A 230 -2.48 -9.30 -12.66
N PRO A 231 -3.24 -9.70 -13.69
CA PRO A 231 -3.35 -11.09 -14.11
C PRO A 231 -2.03 -11.77 -14.45
N ALA A 232 -1.01 -11.02 -14.89
CA ALA A 232 0.32 -11.59 -15.19
C ALA A 232 0.99 -12.24 -13.96
N ALA A 233 0.56 -11.87 -12.75
CA ALA A 233 1.01 -12.45 -11.49
C ALA A 233 0.07 -13.57 -10.97
N SER A 234 -0.69 -14.24 -11.84
CA SER A 234 -1.77 -15.18 -11.49
C SER A 234 -1.37 -16.34 -10.57
N TYR A 235 -0.10 -16.74 -10.56
CA TYR A 235 0.39 -17.83 -9.70
C TYR A 235 1.13 -17.33 -8.44
N LEU A 236 0.98 -16.02 -8.10
CA LEU A 236 1.58 -15.40 -6.91
C LEU A 236 0.50 -15.04 -5.91
N THR A 237 0.43 -15.77 -4.78
CA THR A 237 -0.43 -15.46 -3.64
C THR A 237 0.27 -15.79 -2.34
N GLY A 238 -0.11 -15.17 -1.23
CA GLY A 238 0.51 -15.34 0.08
C GLY A 238 1.97 -14.88 0.16
N ILE A 239 2.45 -14.09 -0.80
CA ILE A 239 3.84 -13.63 -0.90
C ILE A 239 4.00 -12.23 -0.31
N MET A 240 5.14 -12.00 0.34
CA MET A 240 5.59 -10.70 0.83
C MET A 240 6.84 -10.29 0.06
N VAL A 241 6.70 -9.33 -0.87
CA VAL A 241 7.76 -8.94 -1.82
C VAL A 241 8.52 -7.73 -1.30
N PRO A 242 9.82 -7.84 -0.96
CA PRO A 242 10.65 -6.69 -0.67
C PRO A 242 10.83 -5.80 -1.91
N VAL A 243 10.68 -4.49 -1.72
CA VAL A 243 11.00 -3.47 -2.72
C VAL A 243 11.97 -2.50 -2.05
N ASP A 244 13.22 -2.89 -1.96
CA ASP A 244 14.18 -2.33 -1.01
C ASP A 244 15.60 -2.11 -1.55
N GLY A 245 15.83 -2.39 -2.85
CA GLY A 245 17.15 -2.27 -3.47
C GLY A 245 18.18 -3.29 -2.96
N GLY A 246 17.71 -4.38 -2.33
CA GLY A 246 18.55 -5.43 -1.73
C GLY A 246 18.98 -5.11 -0.30
N MET A 247 18.39 -4.12 0.37
CA MET A 247 18.78 -3.68 1.70
C MET A 247 18.65 -4.80 2.75
N ARG A 248 17.68 -5.68 2.57
CA ARG A 248 17.51 -6.84 3.44
C ARG A 248 18.48 -7.97 3.03
N HIS A 249 19.19 -8.55 3.99
CA HIS A 249 20.15 -9.64 3.76
C HIS A 249 19.58 -11.05 4.03
N GLY A 250 18.37 -11.17 4.59
CA GLY A 250 17.72 -12.47 4.81
C GLY A 250 16.96 -12.98 3.58
N PHE A 251 16.79 -14.30 3.50
CA PHE A 251 15.98 -14.97 2.48
C PHE A 251 14.49 -14.92 2.83
#